data_f9c6aece6cb693f4c10606e0f6ddfa3e
#
_entry.id   f9c6aece6cb693f4c10606e0f6ddfa3e
#
_cell.length_a   1.000
_cell.length_b   1.000
_cell.length_c   1.000
_cell.angle_alpha   90.00
_cell.angle_beta   90.00
_cell.angle_gamma   90.00
#
_symmetry.space_group_name_H-M   'P 1'
#
loop_
_entity.id
_entity.type
_entity.pdbx_description
1 polymer ?
#
loop_
_entity_poly.entity_id
_entity_poly.type
_entity_poly.pdbx_seq_one_letter_code
_entity_poly.pdbx_strand_id
1 'polypeptide(L)' 'MGKDVPRSFEKIRSGEQLNLKMRRFTNVASLTAAGLTAARNVGAVIYLSTGGTGSVPCLAISDGTNWKQIAIGANAI' A
#
# COMPACT_ATOMS: atom_id res chain seq x y z
N MET A 1 32.89 -7.04 0.56
CA MET A 1 32.34 -6.79 -0.39
C MET A 1 30.93 -6.56 -0.40
N GLY A 2 30.57 -5.54 -0.86
CA GLY A 2 29.20 -5.15 -0.81
C GLY A 2 28.21 -6.11 -1.44
N LYS A 3 28.72 -7.09 -2.10
CA LYS A 3 27.80 -7.99 -2.77
C LYS A 3 26.91 -8.77 -1.85
N ASP A 4 27.31 -8.83 -0.60
CA ASP A 4 26.48 -9.53 0.36
C ASP A 4 25.40 -8.65 0.94
N VAL A 5 25.39 -7.39 0.56
CA VAL A 5 24.41 -6.44 1.07
C VAL A 5 23.28 -6.35 0.07
N PRO A 6 22.02 -6.53 0.50
CA PRO A 6 20.89 -6.39 -0.41
C PRO A 6 20.92 -5.02 -1.07
N ARG A 7 20.51 -4.99 -2.33
CA ARG A 7 20.54 -3.76 -3.08
C ARG A 7 19.69 -2.66 -2.42
N SER A 8 18.55 -3.02 -1.89
CA SER A 8 17.72 -2.03 -1.22
C SER A 8 18.39 -1.44 0.00
N PHE A 9 19.16 -2.25 0.69
CA PHE A 9 19.88 -1.80 1.85
C PHE A 9 21.02 -0.87 1.47
N GLU A 10 21.68 -1.16 0.36
CA GLU A 10 22.72 -0.30 -0.13
C GLU A 10 22.18 1.07 -0.51
N LYS A 11 21.00 1.11 -1.10
CA LYS A 11 20.41 2.39 -1.47
C LYS A 11 20.14 3.25 -0.26
N ILE A 12 19.68 2.66 0.81
CA ILE A 12 19.46 3.40 2.03
C ILE A 12 20.78 3.96 2.55
N ARG A 13 21.81 3.15 2.52
CA ARG A 13 23.10 3.57 3.03
C ARG A 13 23.71 4.66 2.19
N SER A 14 23.49 4.66 0.91
CA SER A 14 24.11 5.66 0.04
C SER A 14 23.33 6.97 0.04
N GLY A 15 22.31 7.10 0.86
CA GLY A 15 21.60 8.35 0.99
C GLY A 15 20.52 8.59 -0.03
N GLU A 16 20.23 7.60 -0.82
CA GLU A 16 19.13 7.73 -1.76
C GLU A 16 17.82 7.82 -1.01
N GLN A 17 16.89 8.57 -1.56
CA GLN A 17 15.59 8.69 -0.95
C GLN A 17 14.89 7.34 -0.92
N LEU A 18 14.35 7.01 0.24
CA LEU A 18 13.53 5.84 0.37
C LEU A 18 12.15 6.16 -0.18
N ASN A 19 11.79 5.49 -1.26
CA ASN A 19 10.49 5.72 -1.87
C ASN A 19 9.46 4.81 -1.22
N LEU A 20 8.68 5.37 -0.30
CA LEU A 20 7.69 4.62 0.46
C LEU A 20 6.33 4.58 -0.22
N LYS A 21 6.34 4.69 -1.52
CA LYS A 21 5.08 4.67 -2.25
C LYS A 21 4.41 3.30 -2.13
N MET A 22 3.18 3.29 -1.68
CA MET A 22 2.39 2.07 -1.65
C MET A 22 1.90 1.71 -3.04
N ARG A 23 1.57 0.44 -3.23
CA ARG A 23 0.90 0.04 -4.45
C ARG A 23 -0.44 0.76 -4.53
N ARG A 24 -0.80 1.13 -5.75
CA ARG A 24 -2.00 1.92 -5.99
C ARG A 24 -2.98 1.12 -6.82
N PHE A 25 -4.23 1.16 -6.40
CA PHE A 25 -5.33 0.56 -7.15
C PHE A 25 -6.48 1.54 -7.11
N THR A 26 -7.49 1.30 -7.94
CA THR A 26 -8.64 2.19 -7.99
C THR A 26 -9.58 1.92 -6.82
N ASN A 27 -9.96 0.65 -6.66
CA ASN A 27 -10.91 0.25 -5.62
C ASN A 27 -10.75 -1.23 -5.31
N VAL A 28 -11.59 -1.76 -4.42
CA VAL A 28 -11.51 -3.16 -4.01
C VAL A 28 -11.74 -4.11 -5.18
N ALA A 29 -12.62 -3.74 -6.11
CA ALA A 29 -12.85 -4.58 -7.28
C ALA A 29 -11.57 -4.74 -8.10
N SER A 30 -10.77 -3.69 -8.21
CA SER A 30 -9.48 -3.76 -8.90
C SER A 30 -8.52 -4.68 -8.17
N LEU A 31 -8.52 -4.66 -6.84
CA LEU A 31 -7.68 -5.57 -6.06
C LEU A 31 -8.05 -7.01 -6.35
N THR A 32 -9.35 -7.31 -6.34
CA THR A 32 -9.83 -8.65 -6.61
C THR A 32 -9.45 -9.10 -8.02
N ALA A 33 -9.57 -8.22 -8.98
CA ALA A 33 -9.23 -8.52 -10.37
C ALA A 33 -7.73 -8.83 -10.50
N ALA A 34 -6.91 -8.22 -9.66
CA ALA A 34 -5.47 -8.46 -9.68
C ALA A 34 -5.07 -9.67 -8.84
N GLY A 35 -6.02 -10.37 -8.25
CA GLY A 35 -5.74 -11.54 -7.44
C GLY A 35 -5.33 -11.22 -6.01
N LEU A 36 -5.51 -9.98 -5.58
CA LEU A 36 -5.12 -9.57 -4.24
C LEU A 36 -6.34 -9.60 -3.32
N THR A 37 -6.66 -10.78 -2.84
CA THR A 37 -7.80 -10.94 -1.95
C THR A 37 -7.40 -10.63 -0.51
N ALA A 38 -8.37 -10.20 0.29
CA ALA A 38 -8.10 -9.89 1.70
C ALA A 38 -7.61 -11.12 2.45
N ALA A 39 -8.17 -12.28 2.14
CA ALA A 39 -7.81 -13.51 2.86
C ALA A 39 -6.34 -13.88 2.65
N ARG A 40 -5.79 -13.57 1.48
CA ARG A 40 -4.42 -13.96 1.16
C ARG A 40 -3.41 -12.89 1.54
N ASN A 41 -3.88 -11.71 1.93
CA ASN A 41 -3.00 -10.57 2.17
C ASN A 41 -3.28 -9.91 3.51
N VAL A 42 -3.50 -10.71 4.54
CA VAL A 42 -3.81 -10.20 5.86
C VAL A 42 -2.73 -9.22 6.31
N GLY A 43 -3.15 -8.06 6.76
CA GLY A 43 -2.23 -7.05 7.26
C GLY A 43 -1.65 -6.13 6.19
N ALA A 44 -1.90 -6.42 4.91
CA ALA A 44 -1.40 -5.57 3.83
C ALA A 44 -2.15 -4.25 3.79
N VAL A 45 -1.42 -3.18 3.46
CA VAL A 45 -2.01 -1.85 3.33
C VAL A 45 -1.74 -1.36 1.91
N ILE A 46 -2.79 -0.84 1.26
CA ILE A 46 -2.74 -0.44 -0.13
C ILE A 46 -3.45 0.91 -0.26
N TYR A 47 -2.99 1.74 -1.19
CA TYR A 47 -3.65 3.00 -1.50
C TYR A 47 -4.73 2.77 -2.56
N LEU A 48 -5.95 3.23 -2.29
CA LEU A 48 -7.05 3.17 -3.25
C LEU A 48 -7.45 4.58 -3.64
N SER A 49 -7.39 4.87 -4.94
CA SER A 49 -7.65 6.24 -5.39
C SER A 49 -9.13 6.63 -5.28
N THR A 50 -10.04 5.67 -5.36
CA THR A 50 -11.47 5.94 -5.24
C THR A 50 -12.18 4.90 -4.38
N GLY A 51 -11.46 4.24 -3.47
CA GLY A 51 -12.02 3.16 -2.68
C GLY A 51 -12.71 3.59 -1.39
N GLY A 52 -12.62 4.86 -1.02
CA GLY A 52 -13.25 5.34 0.19
C GLY A 52 -14.74 5.62 -0.02
N THR A 53 -15.44 5.80 1.07
CA THR A 53 -16.86 6.16 1.02
C THR A 53 -17.01 7.47 0.24
N GLY A 54 -17.87 7.45 -0.76
CA GLY A 54 -18.04 8.61 -1.63
C GLY A 54 -17.04 8.66 -2.76
N SER A 55 -16.33 7.56 -3.04
CA SER A 55 -15.36 7.46 -4.12
C SER A 55 -14.18 8.40 -3.94
N VAL A 56 -13.76 8.58 -2.70
CA VAL A 56 -12.59 9.42 -2.39
C VAL A 56 -11.38 8.54 -2.12
N PRO A 57 -10.17 9.12 -2.18
CA PRO A 57 -8.97 8.34 -1.86
C PRO A 57 -8.97 7.85 -0.42
N CYS A 58 -8.42 6.66 -0.22
CA CYS A 58 -8.26 6.11 1.12
C CYS A 58 -7.13 5.09 1.11
N LEU A 59 -6.74 4.66 2.31
CA LEU A 59 -5.93 3.47 2.44
C LEU A 59 -6.85 2.30 2.73
N ALA A 60 -6.43 1.10 2.39
CA ALA A 60 -7.17 -0.09 2.73
C ALA A 60 -6.25 -1.08 3.41
N ILE A 61 -6.71 -1.68 4.49
CA ILE A 61 -5.96 -2.71 5.19
C ILE A 61 -6.80 -3.98 5.20
N SER A 62 -6.14 -5.11 4.96
CA SER A 62 -6.83 -6.38 5.00
C SER A 62 -6.87 -6.91 6.41
N ASP A 63 -8.07 -7.25 6.89
CA ASP A 63 -8.22 -7.90 8.19
C ASP A 63 -8.36 -9.42 8.07
N GLY A 64 -8.13 -9.93 6.87
CA GLY A 64 -8.25 -11.37 6.60
C GLY A 64 -9.59 -11.77 6.03
N THR A 65 -10.58 -10.93 6.10
CA THR A 65 -11.90 -11.19 5.55
C THR A 65 -12.29 -10.13 4.54
N ASN A 66 -12.02 -8.87 4.87
CA ASN A 66 -12.37 -7.74 4.02
C ASN A 66 -11.23 -6.75 3.97
N TRP A 67 -11.25 -5.92 2.93
CA TRP A 67 -10.39 -4.74 2.86
C TRP A 67 -11.12 -3.63 3.59
N LYS A 68 -10.54 -3.17 4.69
CA LYS A 68 -11.15 -2.14 5.51
C LYS A 68 -10.57 -0.78 5.17
N GLN A 69 -11.45 0.22 5.11
CA GLN A 69 -11.05 1.57 4.77
C GLN A 69 -10.36 2.27 5.94
N ILE A 70 -9.28 2.96 5.62
CA ILE A 70 -8.65 3.89 6.54
C ILE A 70 -8.79 5.25 5.89
N ALA A 71 -9.65 6.09 6.44
CA ALA A 71 -9.94 7.38 5.85
C ALA A 71 -8.73 8.32 5.95
N ILE A 72 -8.50 9.06 4.87
CA ILE A 72 -7.45 10.06 4.87
C ILE A 72 -8.04 11.35 5.45
N GLY A 73 -7.38 11.90 6.43
CA GLY A 73 -7.88 13.08 7.11
C GLY A 73 -7.45 14.37 6.45
N ALA A 74 -7.35 15.42 7.26
CA ALA A 74 -6.97 16.74 6.78
C ALA A 74 -5.54 16.74 6.29
N ASN A 75 -5.17 17.82 5.59
CA ASN A 75 -3.82 17.95 5.06
C ASN A 75 -2.79 17.89 6.20
N ALA A 76 -1.70 17.21 5.90
CA ALA A 76 -0.57 17.22 6.82
C ALA A 76 0.07 18.60 6.83
N ILE A 77 0.67 18.97 7.93
CA ILE A 77 1.35 20.25 8.05
C ILE A 77 2.80 20.07 8.46
#